data_05d60218df2c8e1cf98e9ddf04308ee0
#
_entry.id   05d60218df2c8e1cf98e9ddf04308ee0
#
_cell.length_a   1.000
_cell.length_b   1.000
_cell.length_c   1.000
_cell.angle_alpha   90.00
_cell.angle_beta   90.00
_cell.angle_gamma   90.00
#
_symmetry.space_group_name_H-M   'P 1'
#
loop_
_entity.id
_entity.type
_entity.pdbx_description
1 polymer ?
#
loop_
_entity_poly.entity_id
_entity_poly.type
_entity_poly.pdbx_seq_one_letter_code
_entity_poly.pdbx_strand_id
1 'polypeptide(L)'
;MATRKEISPISLDDRQFFEKFYEEYKNFMFYSARQYVNSQAECEDIFQDTVERLLRNIATIREIPGYGLRKYIVLTVKASYLDSEKRRHGDIPIYLDDAVIEDLVKGEIIAPKDWYDFSSVFDVERLKRELSKRDWFVLEGKYIMGYSQTELGKMIGVSPNSIRMIICRARRKARQILHSK
;
A
#
# COMPACT_ATOMS: atom_id res chain seq x y z
N MET A 1 -20.56 -11.82 -21.97
CA MET A 1 -19.26 -12.49 -22.24
C MET A 1 -18.19 -11.41 -22.27
N ALA A 2 -17.45 -11.20 -21.20
CA ALA A 2 -16.36 -10.24 -21.17
C ALA A 2 -15.14 -10.90 -21.82
N THR A 3 -14.72 -10.40 -22.96
CA THR A 3 -13.52 -10.81 -23.69
C THR A 3 -12.31 -10.65 -22.80
N ARG A 4 -11.69 -11.74 -22.41
CA ARG A 4 -10.38 -11.80 -21.79
C ARG A 4 -9.41 -11.12 -22.78
N LYS A 5 -9.01 -9.88 -22.48
CA LYS A 5 -8.03 -9.15 -23.28
C LYS A 5 -6.75 -9.98 -23.24
N GLU A 6 -6.36 -10.59 -24.35
CA GLU A 6 -5.11 -11.33 -24.46
C GLU A 6 -3.97 -10.40 -24.05
N ILE A 7 -3.16 -10.87 -23.12
CA ILE A 7 -1.96 -10.16 -22.70
C ILE A 7 -1.00 -10.23 -23.89
N SER A 8 -0.79 -9.12 -24.57
CA SER A 8 0.25 -9.00 -25.60
C SER A 8 1.58 -9.49 -25.02
N PRO A 9 2.47 -10.12 -25.80
CA PRO A 9 3.74 -10.61 -25.29
C PRO A 9 4.48 -9.46 -24.61
N ILE A 10 4.72 -9.62 -23.31
CA ILE A 10 5.43 -8.64 -22.48
C ILE A 10 6.85 -8.54 -22.99
N SER A 11 7.34 -7.31 -23.22
CA SER A 11 8.73 -7.09 -23.66
C SER A 11 9.71 -7.62 -22.60
N LEU A 12 10.92 -8.00 -23.02
CA LEU A 12 11.95 -8.48 -22.09
C LEU A 12 12.28 -7.42 -21.03
N ASP A 13 12.28 -6.15 -21.41
CA ASP A 13 12.53 -5.01 -20.52
C ASP A 13 11.40 -4.83 -19.49
N ASP A 14 10.15 -4.98 -19.92
CA ASP A 14 8.99 -4.92 -19.01
C ASP A 14 8.99 -6.09 -18.02
N ARG A 15 9.39 -7.27 -18.48
CA ARG A 15 9.50 -8.44 -17.61
C ARG A 15 10.55 -8.21 -16.52
N GLN A 16 11.76 -7.77 -16.89
CA GLN A 16 12.83 -7.49 -15.93
C GLN A 16 12.45 -6.37 -14.95
N PHE A 17 11.78 -5.34 -15.43
CA PHE A 17 11.27 -4.26 -14.59
C PHE A 17 10.24 -4.80 -13.58
N PHE A 18 9.26 -5.59 -14.06
CA PHE A 18 8.20 -6.11 -13.20
C PHE A 18 8.73 -7.13 -12.19
N GLU A 19 9.70 -7.95 -12.54
CA GLU A 19 10.36 -8.87 -11.59
C GLU A 19 10.99 -8.10 -10.42
N LYS A 20 11.74 -7.03 -10.68
CA LYS A 20 12.32 -6.17 -9.63
C LYS A 20 11.23 -5.49 -8.79
N PHE A 21 10.22 -4.93 -9.45
CA PHE A 21 9.09 -4.32 -8.79
C PHE A 21 8.36 -5.31 -7.89
N TYR A 22 8.08 -6.52 -8.38
CA TYR A 22 7.42 -7.57 -7.64
C TYR A 22 8.22 -7.97 -6.38
N GLU A 23 9.51 -8.23 -6.53
CA GLU A 23 10.37 -8.57 -5.39
C GLU A 23 10.39 -7.46 -4.32
N GLU A 24 10.39 -6.20 -4.73
CA GLU A 24 10.38 -5.07 -3.80
C GLU A 24 9.05 -4.89 -3.07
N TYR A 25 7.91 -5.12 -3.76
CA TYR A 25 6.59 -4.77 -3.22
C TYR A 25 5.70 -5.96 -2.86
N LYS A 26 6.07 -7.22 -3.14
CA LYS A 26 5.23 -8.40 -2.86
C LYS A 26 4.74 -8.49 -1.42
N ASN A 27 5.63 -8.28 -0.45
CA ASN A 27 5.27 -8.31 0.96
C ASN A 27 4.33 -7.17 1.35
N PHE A 28 4.53 -6.00 0.77
CA PHE A 28 3.67 -4.84 0.99
C PHE A 28 2.27 -5.04 0.37
N MET A 29 2.18 -5.60 -0.83
CA MET A 29 0.90 -5.96 -1.46
C MET A 29 0.14 -6.99 -0.62
N PHE A 30 0.81 -8.04 -0.18
CA PHE A 30 0.22 -9.09 0.64
C PHE A 30 -0.25 -8.56 2.00
N TYR A 31 0.58 -7.77 2.68
CA TYR A 31 0.19 -7.07 3.90
C TYR A 31 -1.05 -6.19 3.69
N SER A 32 -1.06 -5.42 2.60
CA SER A 32 -2.20 -4.55 2.28
C SER A 32 -3.48 -5.36 2.04
N ALA A 33 -3.40 -6.51 1.37
CA ALA A 33 -4.54 -7.41 1.16
C ALA A 33 -5.10 -7.96 2.48
N ARG A 34 -4.23 -8.32 3.43
CA ARG A 34 -4.64 -8.81 4.76
C ARG A 34 -5.39 -7.80 5.63
N GLN A 35 -5.33 -6.50 5.27
CA GLN A 35 -6.14 -5.50 5.99
C GLN A 35 -7.63 -5.61 5.67
N TYR A 36 -8.00 -6.28 4.58
CA TYR A 36 -9.38 -6.41 4.12
C TYR A 36 -10.01 -7.76 4.47
N VAL A 37 -9.21 -8.82 4.60
CA VAL A 37 -9.69 -10.20 4.80
C VAL A 37 -8.86 -10.94 5.87
N ASN A 38 -9.52 -11.87 6.56
CA ASN A 38 -8.86 -12.69 7.58
C ASN A 38 -8.45 -14.07 7.05
N SER A 39 -9.09 -14.53 5.97
CA SER A 39 -8.81 -15.82 5.35
C SER A 39 -7.52 -15.74 4.53
N GLN A 40 -6.65 -16.74 4.70
CA GLN A 40 -5.43 -16.87 3.91
C GLN A 40 -5.73 -17.03 2.42
N ALA A 41 -6.70 -17.89 2.07
CA ALA A 41 -7.09 -18.13 0.68
C ALA A 41 -7.63 -16.86 0.00
N GLU A 42 -8.49 -16.11 0.69
CA GLU A 42 -9.00 -14.84 0.17
C GLU A 42 -7.90 -13.79 -0.01
N CYS A 43 -6.94 -13.76 0.92
CA CYS A 43 -5.80 -12.85 0.81
C CYS A 43 -4.93 -13.18 -0.41
N GLU A 44 -4.69 -14.47 -0.68
CA GLU A 44 -3.95 -14.95 -1.84
C GLU A 44 -4.66 -14.60 -3.15
N ASP A 45 -5.98 -14.77 -3.21
CA ASP A 45 -6.80 -14.40 -4.38
C ASP A 45 -6.71 -12.90 -4.68
N ILE A 46 -6.89 -12.06 -3.65
CA ILE A 46 -6.77 -10.59 -3.79
C ILE A 46 -5.35 -10.21 -4.21
N PHE A 47 -4.35 -10.85 -3.64
CA PHE A 47 -2.95 -10.61 -3.98
C PHE A 47 -2.68 -10.95 -5.46
N GLN A 48 -3.14 -12.11 -5.94
CA GLN A 48 -2.98 -12.53 -7.34
C GLN A 48 -3.69 -11.57 -8.30
N ASP A 49 -4.95 -11.22 -8.03
CA ASP A 49 -5.72 -10.23 -8.81
C ASP A 49 -4.98 -8.87 -8.85
N THR A 50 -4.37 -8.47 -7.74
CA THR A 50 -3.58 -7.23 -7.65
C THR A 50 -2.35 -7.30 -8.55
N VAL A 51 -1.58 -8.38 -8.47
CA VAL A 51 -0.38 -8.60 -9.30
C VAL A 51 -0.73 -8.57 -10.78
N GLU A 52 -1.82 -9.25 -11.20
CA GLU A 52 -2.28 -9.20 -12.59
C GLU A 52 -2.66 -7.80 -13.06
N ARG A 53 -3.34 -7.01 -12.22
CA ARG A 53 -3.72 -5.62 -12.54
C ARG A 53 -2.51 -4.72 -12.70
N LEU A 54 -1.55 -4.85 -11.79
CA LEU A 54 -0.31 -4.10 -11.84
C LEU A 54 0.51 -4.46 -13.09
N LEU A 55 0.58 -5.74 -13.43
CA LEU A 55 1.26 -6.20 -14.64
C LEU A 55 0.62 -5.64 -15.92
N ARG A 56 -0.71 -5.61 -15.99
CA ARG A 56 -1.44 -5.00 -17.12
C ARG A 56 -1.22 -3.50 -17.24
N ASN A 57 -0.89 -2.83 -16.16
CA ASN A 57 -0.67 -1.39 -16.09
C ASN A 57 0.82 -1.02 -15.91
N ILE A 58 1.72 -1.84 -16.43
CA ILE A 58 3.16 -1.69 -16.23
C ILE A 58 3.69 -0.33 -16.73
N ALA A 59 3.16 0.18 -17.83
CA ALA A 59 3.50 1.50 -18.36
C ALA A 59 3.21 2.60 -17.32
N THR A 60 2.02 2.56 -16.70
CA THR A 60 1.62 3.50 -15.65
C THR A 60 2.55 3.39 -14.43
N ILE A 61 2.91 2.16 -14.01
CA ILE A 61 3.81 1.95 -12.86
C ILE A 61 5.18 2.57 -13.11
N ARG A 62 5.69 2.51 -14.33
CA ARG A 62 6.98 3.12 -14.71
C ARG A 62 6.98 4.64 -14.59
N GLU A 63 5.84 5.29 -14.83
CA GLU A 63 5.69 6.74 -14.81
C GLU A 63 5.44 7.29 -13.40
N ILE A 64 4.91 6.47 -12.47
CA ILE A 64 4.60 6.91 -11.13
C ILE A 64 5.90 7.10 -10.33
N PRO A 65 6.16 8.29 -9.75
CA PRO A 65 7.28 8.49 -8.86
C PRO A 65 7.23 7.52 -7.66
N GLY A 66 8.39 7.06 -7.16
CA GLY A 66 8.48 6.04 -6.11
C GLY A 66 7.63 6.34 -4.85
N TYR A 67 7.43 7.62 -4.52
CA TYR A 67 6.56 8.01 -3.40
C TYR A 67 5.06 7.79 -3.67
N GLY A 68 4.61 7.88 -4.93
CA GLY A 68 3.21 7.63 -5.33
C GLY A 68 2.90 6.15 -5.52
N LEU A 69 3.93 5.33 -5.73
CA LEU A 69 3.79 3.93 -6.12
C LEU A 69 3.11 3.08 -5.04
N ARG A 70 3.43 3.30 -3.78
CA ARG A 70 2.79 2.59 -2.65
C ARG A 70 1.30 2.91 -2.55
N LYS A 71 0.92 4.18 -2.74
CA LYS A 71 -0.48 4.59 -2.74
C LYS A 71 -1.22 3.95 -3.91
N TYR A 72 -0.61 3.90 -5.10
CA TYR A 72 -1.16 3.21 -6.26
C TYR A 72 -1.37 1.71 -5.99
N ILE A 73 -0.40 1.03 -5.37
CA ILE A 73 -0.50 -0.37 -4.97
C ILE A 73 -1.68 -0.58 -4.00
N VAL A 74 -1.79 0.22 -2.92
CA VAL A 74 -2.89 0.11 -1.94
C VAL A 74 -4.25 0.28 -2.60
N LEU A 75 -4.40 1.24 -3.52
CA LEU A 75 -5.64 1.44 -4.26
C LEU A 75 -5.95 0.27 -5.19
N THR A 76 -4.93 -0.31 -5.83
CA THR A 76 -5.10 -1.50 -6.67
C THR A 76 -5.52 -2.72 -5.83
N VAL A 77 -4.92 -2.91 -4.65
CA VAL A 77 -5.34 -3.96 -3.69
C VAL A 77 -6.79 -3.76 -3.26
N LYS A 78 -7.18 -2.51 -2.90
CA LYS A 78 -8.56 -2.19 -2.56
C LYS A 78 -9.54 -2.49 -3.70
N ALA A 79 -9.18 -2.13 -4.92
CA ALA A 79 -9.99 -2.44 -6.09
C ALA A 79 -10.14 -3.95 -6.32
N SER A 80 -9.07 -4.74 -6.14
CA SER A 80 -9.11 -6.20 -6.24
C SER A 80 -10.00 -6.82 -5.16
N TYR A 81 -9.92 -6.32 -3.92
CA TYR A 81 -10.83 -6.72 -2.84
C TYR A 81 -12.29 -6.45 -3.17
N LEU A 82 -12.63 -5.23 -3.60
CA LEU A 82 -13.99 -4.85 -3.94
C LEU A 82 -14.57 -5.67 -5.09
N ASP A 83 -13.77 -5.98 -6.09
CA ASP A 83 -14.20 -6.86 -7.20
C ASP A 83 -14.38 -8.31 -6.74
N SER A 84 -13.57 -8.79 -5.79
CA SER A 84 -13.76 -10.09 -5.16
C SER A 84 -15.09 -10.14 -4.38
N GLU A 85 -15.37 -9.13 -3.58
CA GLU A 85 -16.64 -9.00 -2.84
C GLU A 85 -17.85 -8.94 -3.79
N LYS A 86 -17.74 -8.15 -4.87
CA LYS A 86 -18.79 -8.08 -5.90
C LYS A 86 -19.06 -9.43 -6.54
N ARG A 87 -18.02 -10.21 -6.82
CA ARG A 87 -18.18 -11.59 -7.35
C ARG A 87 -18.90 -12.52 -6.38
N ARG A 88 -18.73 -12.34 -5.06
CA ARG A 88 -19.31 -13.19 -4.02
C ARG A 88 -20.73 -12.79 -3.64
N HIS A 89 -21.00 -11.50 -3.55
CA HIS A 89 -22.21 -10.95 -2.94
C HIS A 89 -23.10 -10.15 -3.89
N GLY A 90 -22.75 -10.06 -5.21
CA GLY A 90 -23.46 -9.24 -6.18
C GLY A 90 -23.08 -7.76 -6.12
N ASP A 91 -23.82 -6.93 -6.88
CA ASP A 91 -23.51 -5.50 -7.01
C ASP A 91 -23.64 -4.75 -5.68
N ILE A 92 -22.52 -4.56 -5.01
CA ILE A 92 -22.39 -3.56 -3.95
C ILE A 92 -22.09 -2.24 -4.66
N PRO A 93 -22.84 -1.13 -4.39
CA PRO A 93 -22.51 0.16 -4.99
C PRO A 93 -21.11 0.60 -4.55
N ILE A 94 -20.17 0.57 -5.47
CA ILE A 94 -18.80 0.98 -5.22
C ILE A 94 -18.69 2.45 -5.61
N TYR A 95 -18.69 3.34 -4.64
CA TYR A 95 -18.24 4.70 -4.84
C TYR A 95 -16.71 4.72 -4.83
N LEU A 96 -16.10 4.48 -5.97
CA LEU A 96 -14.72 4.90 -6.23
C LEU A 96 -14.79 6.38 -6.54
N ASP A 97 -14.36 7.19 -5.59
CA ASP A 97 -14.29 8.64 -5.78
C ASP A 97 -13.12 8.92 -6.74
N ASP A 98 -13.43 9.31 -7.99
CA ASP A 98 -12.45 9.67 -9.02
C ASP A 98 -11.54 10.83 -8.56
N ALA A 99 -11.98 11.64 -7.61
CA ALA A 99 -11.20 12.69 -6.96
C ALA A 99 -9.96 12.12 -6.24
N VAL A 100 -10.00 10.89 -5.75
CA VAL A 100 -8.86 10.26 -5.08
C VAL A 100 -7.73 9.92 -6.07
N ILE A 101 -8.07 9.66 -7.33
CA ILE A 101 -7.07 9.36 -8.38
C ILE A 101 -6.36 10.64 -8.83
N GLU A 102 -7.06 11.76 -8.94
CA GLU A 102 -6.46 13.06 -9.29
C GLU A 102 -5.51 13.59 -8.20
N ASP A 103 -5.84 13.40 -6.92
CA ASP A 103 -4.97 13.78 -5.80
C ASP A 103 -3.71 12.90 -5.72
N LEU A 104 -3.77 11.68 -6.26
CA LEU A 104 -2.64 10.76 -6.34
C LEU A 104 -1.52 11.25 -7.27
N VAL A 105 -1.89 11.92 -8.33
CA VAL A 105 -0.95 12.44 -9.34
C VAL A 105 -0.31 13.76 -8.90
N LYS A 106 -0.96 14.51 -8.00
CA LYS A 106 -0.54 15.87 -7.58
C LYS A 106 0.17 15.95 -6.23
N GLY A 107 0.27 14.88 -5.45
CA GLY A 107 0.76 14.94 -4.07
C GLY A 107 2.24 14.64 -3.89
N GLU A 108 3.02 15.63 -3.52
CA GLU A 108 4.38 15.47 -2.99
C GLU A 108 4.38 14.68 -1.67
N ILE A 109 4.70 13.38 -1.72
CA ILE A 109 4.96 12.58 -0.52
C ILE A 109 6.37 12.01 -0.61
N ILE A 110 7.29 12.64 0.10
CA ILE A 110 8.67 12.15 0.23
C ILE A 110 8.66 10.96 1.18
N ALA A 111 8.84 9.75 0.66
CA ALA A 111 9.13 8.58 1.47
C ALA A 111 10.62 8.59 1.85
N PRO A 112 11.00 8.55 3.14
CA PRO A 112 12.40 8.44 3.53
C PRO A 112 12.98 7.10 3.05
N LYS A 113 14.17 7.15 2.47
CA LYS A 113 14.92 5.98 1.96
C LYS A 113 15.14 4.87 2.99
N ASP A 114 15.11 5.21 4.28
CA ASP A 114 15.46 4.31 5.38
C ASP A 114 14.30 3.42 5.87
N TRP A 115 13.13 3.49 5.22
CA TRP A 115 11.97 2.68 5.61
C TRP A 115 11.93 1.30 4.91
N TYR A 116 12.85 1.06 3.99
CA TYR A 116 12.87 -0.15 3.16
C TYR A 116 13.34 -1.42 3.88
N ASP A 117 13.74 -1.31 5.17
CA ASP A 117 14.24 -2.45 5.96
C ASP A 117 13.14 -3.34 6.59
N PHE A 118 11.86 -3.04 6.34
CA PHE A 118 10.78 -3.93 6.76
C PHE A 118 10.59 -5.05 5.75
N SER A 119 11.47 -6.03 5.80
CA SER A 119 11.52 -7.12 4.83
C SER A 119 10.51 -8.24 5.08
N SER A 120 9.75 -8.21 6.18
CA SER A 120 8.78 -9.26 6.49
C SER A 120 7.44 -8.74 7.00
N VAL A 121 6.37 -9.46 6.65
CA VAL A 121 5.02 -9.27 7.21
C VAL A 121 5.02 -9.41 8.73
N PHE A 122 5.88 -10.27 9.26
CA PHE A 122 6.05 -10.48 10.71
C PHE A 122 6.53 -9.22 11.44
N ASP A 123 7.42 -8.45 10.83
CA ASP A 123 7.91 -7.20 11.43
C ASP A 123 6.80 -6.17 11.56
N VAL A 124 5.92 -6.08 10.58
CA VAL A 124 4.79 -5.16 10.61
C VAL A 124 3.76 -5.56 11.65
N GLU A 125 3.41 -6.86 11.73
CA GLU A 125 2.50 -7.37 12.77
C GLU A 125 3.08 -7.21 14.17
N ARG A 126 4.38 -7.44 14.33
CA ARG A 126 5.09 -7.20 15.58
C ARG A 126 5.02 -5.73 15.98
N LEU A 127 5.30 -4.82 15.05
CA LEU A 127 5.21 -3.38 15.31
C LEU A 127 3.79 -2.93 15.67
N LYS A 128 2.76 -3.45 14.99
CA LYS A 128 1.36 -3.18 15.29
C LYS A 128 0.96 -3.60 16.70
N ARG A 129 1.52 -4.71 17.19
CA ARG A 129 1.27 -5.23 18.54
C ARG A 129 2.04 -4.47 19.63
N GLU A 130 3.29 -4.09 19.36
CA GLU A 130 4.20 -3.55 20.39
C GLU A 130 4.23 -2.01 20.43
N LEU A 131 3.86 -1.33 19.34
CA LEU A 131 3.70 0.12 19.33
C LEU A 131 2.39 0.57 19.99
N SER A 132 2.40 1.77 20.55
CA SER A 132 1.14 2.37 20.98
C SER A 132 0.21 2.58 19.78
N LYS A 133 -1.12 2.52 20.02
CA LYS A 133 -2.13 2.75 18.96
C LYS A 133 -1.89 4.05 18.20
N ARG A 134 -1.46 5.11 18.90
CA ARG A 134 -1.17 6.42 18.31
C ARG A 134 0.09 6.37 17.45
N ASP A 135 1.17 5.76 17.94
CA ASP A 135 2.42 5.65 17.21
C ASP A 135 2.23 4.81 15.96
N TRP A 136 1.50 3.67 16.07
CA TRP A 136 1.14 2.85 14.93
C TRP A 136 0.29 3.61 13.91
N PHE A 137 -0.80 4.25 14.33
CA PHE A 137 -1.68 5.02 13.45
C PHE A 137 -0.93 6.06 12.62
N VAL A 138 0.00 6.79 13.24
CA VAL A 138 0.78 7.81 12.55
C VAL A 138 1.78 7.21 11.56
N LEU A 139 2.40 6.07 11.90
CA LEU A 139 3.29 5.38 10.99
C LEU A 139 2.54 4.73 9.83
N GLU A 140 1.45 4.02 10.11
CA GLU A 140 0.58 3.42 9.10
C GLU A 140 0.02 4.50 8.16
N GLY A 141 -0.54 5.56 8.72
CA GLY A 141 -1.07 6.68 7.93
C GLY A 141 -0.04 7.33 7.04
N LYS A 142 1.17 7.58 7.57
CA LYS A 142 2.24 8.23 6.80
C LYS A 142 2.86 7.33 5.74
N TYR A 143 3.13 6.05 6.07
CA TYR A 143 3.99 5.21 5.23
C TYR A 143 3.22 4.14 4.45
N ILE A 144 2.05 3.74 4.93
CA ILE A 144 1.19 2.77 4.25
C ILE A 144 0.09 3.49 3.48
N MET A 145 -0.68 4.36 4.15
CA MET A 145 -1.81 5.05 3.54
C MET A 145 -1.41 6.32 2.77
N GLY A 146 -0.19 6.81 2.94
CA GLY A 146 0.35 7.97 2.22
C GLY A 146 -0.20 9.32 2.67
N TYR A 147 -0.81 9.44 3.86
CA TYR A 147 -1.34 10.71 4.35
C TYR A 147 -0.24 11.75 4.54
N SER A 148 -0.56 12.99 4.19
CA SER A 148 0.28 14.15 4.49
C SER A 148 0.34 14.44 6.00
N GLN A 149 1.34 15.17 6.43
CA GLN A 149 1.42 15.59 7.84
C GLN A 149 0.25 16.48 8.26
N THR A 150 -0.30 17.25 7.32
CA THR A 150 -1.47 18.10 7.54
C THR A 150 -2.74 17.26 7.75
N GLU A 151 -2.96 16.23 6.93
CA GLU A 151 -4.09 15.32 7.08
C GLU A 151 -4.01 14.54 8.40
N LEU A 152 -2.85 13.95 8.70
CA LEU A 152 -2.61 13.27 9.97
C LEU A 152 -2.82 14.21 11.17
N GLY A 153 -2.37 15.46 11.05
CA GLY A 153 -2.58 16.47 12.08
C GLY A 153 -4.06 16.74 12.35
N LYS A 154 -4.85 16.88 11.29
CA LYS A 154 -6.31 17.03 11.40
C LYS A 154 -6.98 15.81 12.03
N MET A 155 -6.57 14.59 11.64
CA MET A 155 -7.16 13.34 12.15
C MET A 155 -6.93 13.14 13.65
N ILE A 156 -5.78 13.55 14.18
CA ILE A 156 -5.46 13.37 15.61
C ILE A 156 -5.47 14.67 16.42
N GLY A 157 -5.91 15.78 15.81
CA GLY A 157 -6.13 17.05 16.49
C GLY A 157 -4.84 17.77 16.92
N VAL A 158 -3.76 17.68 16.10
CA VAL A 158 -2.49 18.33 16.40
C VAL A 158 -1.92 19.09 15.20
N SER A 159 -0.98 20.01 15.44
CA SER A 159 -0.34 20.75 14.35
C SER A 159 0.52 19.85 13.45
N PRO A 160 0.75 20.21 12.18
CA PRO A 160 1.64 19.46 11.29
C PRO A 160 3.06 19.32 11.82
N ASN A 161 3.57 20.34 12.51
CA ASN A 161 4.89 20.30 13.17
C ASN A 161 4.93 19.27 14.30
N SER A 162 3.84 19.16 15.07
CA SER A 162 3.71 18.13 16.11
C SER A 162 3.68 16.74 15.52
N ILE A 163 3.02 16.54 14.37
CA ILE A 163 3.02 15.28 13.64
C ILE A 163 4.44 14.85 13.26
N ARG A 164 5.26 15.77 12.74
CA ARG A 164 6.66 15.47 12.41
C ARG A 164 7.42 14.90 13.61
N MET A 165 7.23 15.49 14.78
CA MET A 165 7.86 15.03 16.02
C MET A 165 7.34 13.64 16.46
N ILE A 166 6.02 13.42 16.33
CA ILE A 166 5.41 12.13 16.65
C ILE A 166 5.94 11.03 15.71
N ILE A 167 5.99 11.28 14.40
CA ILE A 167 6.58 10.36 13.42
C ILE A 167 8.02 10.01 13.79
N CYS A 168 8.84 11.01 14.11
CA CYS A 168 10.24 10.80 14.48
C CYS A 168 10.39 9.90 15.72
N ARG A 169 9.58 10.13 16.76
CA ARG A 169 9.58 9.30 17.98
C ARG A 169 9.07 7.89 17.70
N ALA A 170 7.99 7.75 16.96
CA ALA A 170 7.41 6.46 16.59
C ALA A 170 8.40 5.62 15.77
N ARG A 171 9.12 6.22 14.81
CA ARG A 171 10.19 5.56 14.05
C ARG A 171 11.32 5.06 14.96
N ARG A 172 11.74 5.86 15.93
CA ARG A 172 12.79 5.44 16.88
C ARG A 172 12.36 4.23 17.68
N LYS A 173 11.12 4.22 18.20
CA LYS A 173 10.55 3.06 18.91
C LYS A 173 10.45 1.83 17.99
N ALA A 174 9.96 2.00 16.77
CA ALA A 174 9.85 0.92 15.81
C ALA A 174 11.22 0.27 15.54
N ARG A 175 12.27 1.06 15.36
CA ARG A 175 13.64 0.54 15.22
C ARG A 175 14.09 -0.25 16.45
N GLN A 176 13.83 0.27 17.65
CA GLN A 176 14.18 -0.44 18.90
C GLN A 176 13.48 -1.80 18.97
N ILE A 177 12.17 -1.85 18.67
CA ILE A 177 11.40 -3.10 18.66
C ILE A 177 12.00 -4.12 17.68
N LEU A 178 12.36 -3.68 16.48
CA LEU A 178 12.88 -4.58 15.44
C LEU A 178 14.31 -5.08 15.73
N HIS A 179 15.12 -4.29 16.41
CA HIS A 179 16.49 -4.65 16.77
C HIS A 179 16.58 -5.39 18.12
N SER A 180 15.52 -5.39 18.93
CA SER A 180 15.45 -6.20 20.13
C SER A 180 15.09 -7.66 19.74
N LYS A 181 16.14 -8.47 19.64
CA LYS A 181 15.99 -9.95 19.53
C LYS A 181 15.58 -10.56 20.86
#